data_c39210bbe35b03b06bd97de1299d37fc
#
_entry.id   c39210bbe35b03b06bd97de1299d37fc
#
_cell.length_a   1.000
_cell.length_b   1.000
_cell.length_c   1.000
_cell.angle_alpha   90.00
_cell.angle_beta   90.00
_cell.angle_gamma   90.00
#
_symmetry.space_group_name_H-M   'P 1'
#
loop_
_entity.id
_entity.type
_entity.pdbx_description
1 polymer ?
#
loop_
_entity_poly.entity_id
_entity_poly.type
_entity_poly.pdbx_seq_one_letter_code
_entity_poly.pdbx_strand_id
1 'polypeptide(L)'
;MNIKIKKISIGFAALVLMGAAVSCKRTSGKAVEPEYECIAYVWQEEGKLPPANMVTAINYLAAIPNRTHDGVQINNIPRLQRILNLKKENPALKVILSMGGAGAESGWAEMTGRDSLRLAFAADCKRIVDKYELDGVDFDWEFPANEEEQANYIRLFSDVRNALGRDKVVSAAAGFFGNGFDMREAMKYLDYVNLMTYDMGWQAPHHHTALRRSELAGVSTIEESIDSFLTKGLDYKDMVLGLAFYGRGNDKDFKGWTDYRDIVNRNLAAEGMEERWDSIACV
;
A
#
# COMPACT_ATOMS: atom_id res chain seq x y z
N MET A 1 -37.49 -20.11 -2.68
CA MET A 1 -36.79 -21.09 -3.51
C MET A 1 -35.81 -21.81 -2.59
N ASN A 2 -36.14 -23.05 -2.18
CA ASN A 2 -35.38 -23.79 -1.15
C ASN A 2 -34.14 -24.46 -1.74
N ILE A 3 -32.97 -24.07 -1.29
CA ILE A 3 -31.72 -24.74 -1.64
C ILE A 3 -31.41 -25.80 -0.57
N LYS A 4 -31.46 -27.09 -0.95
CA LYS A 4 -31.10 -28.23 -0.11
C LYS A 4 -29.58 -28.38 -0.06
N ILE A 5 -29.02 -28.30 1.14
CA ILE A 5 -27.62 -28.64 1.43
C ILE A 5 -27.50 -30.16 1.56
N LYS A 6 -26.71 -30.80 0.68
CA LYS A 6 -26.33 -32.23 0.80
C LYS A 6 -25.12 -32.36 1.74
N LYS A 7 -25.30 -33.14 2.81
CA LYS A 7 -24.20 -33.61 3.68
C LYS A 7 -23.34 -34.61 2.91
N ILE A 8 -22.03 -34.38 2.89
CA ILE A 8 -21.04 -35.35 2.43
C ILE A 8 -20.38 -35.99 3.65
N SER A 9 -20.53 -37.31 3.78
CA SER A 9 -19.87 -38.11 4.79
C SER A 9 -18.47 -38.47 4.29
N ILE A 10 -17.45 -38.24 5.11
CA ILE A 10 -16.07 -38.65 4.84
C ILE A 10 -15.86 -40.01 5.53
N GLY A 11 -15.69 -41.07 4.73
CA GLY A 11 -15.29 -42.38 5.19
C GLY A 11 -13.76 -42.49 5.28
N PHE A 12 -13.24 -42.91 6.42
CA PHE A 12 -11.83 -43.29 6.60
C PHE A 12 -11.57 -44.67 5.93
N ALA A 13 -10.62 -44.68 5.01
CA ALA A 13 -10.00 -45.91 4.54
C ALA A 13 -8.49 -45.81 4.71
N ALA A 14 -7.94 -46.65 5.58
CA ALA A 14 -6.51 -46.85 5.73
C ALA A 14 -5.95 -47.61 4.53
N LEU A 15 -4.91 -47.12 3.90
CA LEU A 15 -4.14 -47.86 2.90
C LEU A 15 -2.64 -47.84 3.22
N VAL A 16 -2.09 -49.02 3.14
CA VAL A 16 -0.74 -49.45 3.51
C VAL A 16 0.31 -48.86 2.57
N LEU A 17 1.44 -48.43 3.14
CA LEU A 17 2.65 -47.98 2.47
C LEU A 17 3.30 -49.10 1.66
N MET A 18 3.48 -48.89 0.36
CA MET A 18 4.55 -49.50 -0.44
C MET A 18 5.44 -48.41 -1.01
N GLY A 19 6.70 -48.45 -0.62
CA GLY A 19 7.69 -47.46 -1.08
C GLY A 19 8.01 -47.63 -2.57
N ALA A 20 7.82 -46.55 -3.29
CA ALA A 20 8.45 -46.29 -4.58
C ALA A 20 9.13 -44.93 -4.51
N ALA A 21 10.45 -44.94 -4.60
CA ALA A 21 11.23 -43.71 -4.72
C ALA A 21 10.90 -43.05 -6.07
N VAL A 22 9.96 -42.12 -6.08
CA VAL A 22 9.71 -41.25 -7.21
C VAL A 22 10.69 -40.09 -7.12
N SER A 23 11.71 -40.12 -7.98
CA SER A 23 12.57 -38.96 -8.23
C SER A 23 11.69 -37.83 -8.77
N CYS A 24 11.33 -36.86 -7.89
CA CYS A 24 10.71 -35.62 -8.32
C CYS A 24 11.74 -34.79 -9.10
N LYS A 25 11.69 -34.89 -10.42
CA LYS A 25 12.23 -33.85 -11.29
C LYS A 25 11.44 -32.56 -10.91
N ARG A 26 12.12 -31.57 -10.29
CA ARG A 26 11.62 -30.23 -10.20
C ARG A 26 11.37 -29.72 -11.62
N THR A 27 10.14 -29.80 -12.08
CA THR A 27 9.68 -28.95 -13.17
C THR A 27 9.70 -27.54 -12.62
N SER A 28 10.47 -26.66 -13.24
CA SER A 28 10.40 -25.22 -13.04
C SER A 28 9.03 -24.73 -13.56
N GLY A 29 8.00 -24.92 -12.74
CA GLY A 29 6.73 -24.25 -12.97
C GLY A 29 6.98 -22.76 -12.88
N LYS A 30 6.59 -21.99 -13.89
CA LYS A 30 6.45 -20.54 -13.74
C LYS A 30 5.64 -20.32 -12.47
N ALA A 31 6.17 -19.47 -11.56
CA ALA A 31 5.39 -19.01 -10.43
C ALA A 31 4.08 -18.46 -10.99
N VAL A 32 2.95 -18.96 -10.46
CA VAL A 32 1.64 -18.39 -10.82
C VAL A 32 1.62 -17.03 -10.19
N GLU A 33 1.57 -15.99 -11.01
CA GLU A 33 1.39 -14.61 -10.53
C GLU A 33 0.11 -14.58 -9.70
N PRO A 34 0.11 -13.94 -8.52
CA PRO A 34 -1.08 -13.83 -7.70
C PRO A 34 -2.16 -13.07 -8.48
N GLU A 35 -3.41 -13.47 -8.32
CA GLU A 35 -4.55 -12.85 -8.99
C GLU A 35 -4.75 -11.38 -8.58
N TYR A 36 -4.21 -10.98 -7.42
CA TYR A 36 -4.25 -9.62 -6.88
C TYR A 36 -3.00 -9.32 -6.04
N GLU A 37 -2.66 -8.05 -5.92
CA GLU A 37 -1.60 -7.59 -5.04
C GLU A 37 -2.10 -7.45 -3.60
N CYS A 38 -1.29 -7.91 -2.65
CA CYS A 38 -1.45 -7.66 -1.22
C CYS A 38 -0.21 -6.92 -0.72
N ILE A 39 -0.31 -5.61 -0.56
CA ILE A 39 0.84 -4.73 -0.30
C ILE A 39 0.79 -4.27 1.15
N ALA A 40 1.90 -4.43 1.87
CA ALA A 40 2.06 -3.84 3.20
C ALA A 40 2.90 -2.57 3.14
N TYR A 41 2.36 -1.44 3.60
CA TYR A 41 3.18 -0.27 3.91
C TYR A 41 3.87 -0.46 5.25
N VAL A 42 5.19 -0.38 5.24
CA VAL A 42 6.04 -0.56 6.42
C VAL A 42 6.84 0.71 6.67
N TRP A 43 6.60 1.32 7.82
CA TRP A 43 7.26 2.56 8.22
C TRP A 43 8.72 2.32 8.63
N GLN A 44 9.47 3.42 8.63
CA GLN A 44 10.88 3.45 9.04
C GLN A 44 11.14 3.14 10.52
N GLU A 45 10.12 3.31 11.38
CA GLU A 45 10.19 3.03 12.80
C GLU A 45 10.28 1.53 13.07
N GLU A 46 10.81 1.18 14.25
CA GLU A 46 10.90 -0.22 14.65
C GLU A 46 9.50 -0.81 14.92
N GLY A 47 9.35 -2.07 14.59
CA GLY A 47 8.12 -2.83 14.76
C GLY A 47 8.21 -4.17 14.04
N LYS A 48 7.22 -5.03 14.25
CA LYS A 48 7.14 -6.32 13.56
C LYS A 48 6.96 -6.10 12.06
N LEU A 49 7.66 -6.89 11.27
CA LEU A 49 7.44 -6.99 9.84
C LEU A 49 6.29 -7.97 9.54
N PRO A 50 5.56 -7.79 8.45
CA PRO A 50 4.58 -8.78 8.02
C PRO A 50 5.29 -10.10 7.69
N PRO A 51 4.64 -11.27 7.90
CA PRO A 51 5.17 -12.54 7.42
C PRO A 51 5.32 -12.51 5.90
N ALA A 52 6.48 -12.93 5.38
CA ALA A 52 6.83 -12.82 3.97
C ALA A 52 5.86 -13.52 3.02
N ASN A 53 5.15 -14.55 3.48
CA ASN A 53 4.18 -15.33 2.70
C ASN A 53 2.73 -14.79 2.77
N MET A 54 2.48 -13.72 3.52
CA MET A 54 1.15 -13.12 3.65
C MET A 54 0.96 -11.90 2.76
N VAL A 55 2.03 -11.40 2.14
CA VAL A 55 2.01 -10.23 1.28
C VAL A 55 2.73 -10.51 -0.03
N THR A 56 2.31 -9.85 -1.10
CA THR A 56 2.97 -9.92 -2.41
C THR A 56 4.05 -8.86 -2.56
N ALA A 57 3.89 -7.73 -1.85
CA ALA A 57 4.85 -6.64 -1.84
C ALA A 57 4.93 -5.95 -0.47
N ILE A 58 6.07 -5.31 -0.23
CA ILE A 58 6.27 -4.37 0.88
C ILE A 58 6.68 -3.04 0.29
N ASN A 59 5.85 -2.00 0.53
CA ASN A 59 6.21 -0.62 0.31
C ASN A 59 6.90 -0.11 1.58
N TYR A 60 8.22 0.06 1.51
CA TYR A 60 9.01 0.59 2.64
C TYR A 60 8.97 2.11 2.61
N LEU A 61 8.14 2.70 3.47
CA LEU A 61 7.92 4.14 3.56
C LEU A 61 8.97 4.77 4.48
N ALA A 62 10.04 5.23 3.86
CA ALA A 62 11.23 5.68 4.54
C ALA A 62 12.12 6.63 3.73
N ALA A 63 11.67 7.11 2.58
CA ALA A 63 12.51 7.96 1.76
C ALA A 63 11.87 9.32 1.46
N ILE A 64 12.72 10.31 1.22
CA ILE A 64 12.35 11.68 0.87
C ILE A 64 13.37 12.26 -0.10
N PRO A 65 13.09 13.37 -0.81
CA PRO A 65 14.12 14.14 -1.47
C PRO A 65 15.23 14.53 -0.51
N ASN A 66 16.49 14.42 -0.95
CA ASN A 66 17.63 14.84 -0.14
C ASN A 66 17.67 16.37 0.01
N ARG A 67 18.60 16.88 0.83
CA ARG A 67 18.72 18.32 1.13
C ARG A 67 19.01 19.21 -0.10
N THR A 68 19.60 18.65 -1.15
CA THR A 68 19.91 19.36 -2.41
C THR A 68 18.84 19.14 -3.45
N HIS A 69 17.82 18.35 -3.15
CA HIS A 69 16.66 18.03 -3.98
C HIS A 69 17.02 17.35 -5.32
N ASP A 70 18.23 16.78 -5.43
CA ASP A 70 18.74 16.11 -6.63
C ASP A 70 18.92 14.60 -6.46
N GLY A 71 18.46 14.06 -5.33
CA GLY A 71 18.57 12.63 -5.02
C GLY A 71 17.66 12.22 -3.88
N VAL A 72 17.73 10.95 -3.53
CA VAL A 72 16.88 10.28 -2.54
C VAL A 72 17.63 10.10 -1.23
N GLN A 73 17.05 10.51 -0.13
CA GLN A 73 17.51 10.18 1.21
C GLN A 73 16.66 9.02 1.75
N ILE A 74 17.29 7.89 2.07
CA ILE A 74 16.63 6.76 2.74
C ILE A 74 16.91 6.84 4.23
N ASN A 75 15.83 6.82 5.02
CA ASN A 75 15.92 6.70 6.47
C ASN A 75 15.94 5.23 6.89
N ASN A 76 16.66 4.92 7.97
CA ASN A 76 16.76 3.58 8.56
C ASN A 76 17.11 2.46 7.55
N ILE A 77 18.27 2.59 6.90
CA ILE A 77 18.81 1.56 5.98
C ILE A 77 18.91 0.17 6.64
N PRO A 78 19.29 0.01 7.93
CA PRO A 78 19.26 -1.29 8.58
C PRO A 78 17.89 -1.98 8.56
N ARG A 79 16.79 -1.20 8.66
CA ARG A 79 15.43 -1.76 8.54
C ARG A 79 15.15 -2.20 7.11
N LEU A 80 15.53 -1.42 6.10
CA LEU A 80 15.42 -1.84 4.69
C LEU A 80 16.13 -3.19 4.47
N GLN A 81 17.32 -3.38 5.02
CA GLN A 81 18.06 -4.63 4.89
C GLN A 81 17.35 -5.82 5.55
N ARG A 82 16.67 -5.60 6.70
CA ARG A 82 15.82 -6.63 7.32
C ARG A 82 14.62 -7.00 6.44
N ILE A 83 14.00 -6.01 5.80
CA ILE A 83 12.89 -6.24 4.86
C ILE A 83 13.39 -7.03 3.64
N LEU A 84 14.51 -6.65 3.06
CA LEU A 84 15.11 -7.38 1.93
C LEU A 84 15.46 -8.83 2.28
N ASN A 85 15.83 -9.12 3.53
CA ASN A 85 16.09 -10.47 3.99
C ASN A 85 14.83 -11.38 3.94
N LEU A 86 13.62 -10.82 3.97
CA LEU A 86 12.38 -11.59 3.82
C LEU A 86 12.28 -12.27 2.46
N LYS A 87 12.96 -11.78 1.42
CA LYS A 87 13.08 -12.46 0.13
C LYS A 87 13.75 -13.83 0.21
N LYS A 88 14.50 -14.12 1.28
CA LYS A 88 15.07 -15.45 1.53
C LYS A 88 13.98 -16.48 1.89
N GLU A 89 12.90 -16.00 2.54
CA GLU A 89 11.74 -16.82 2.91
C GLU A 89 10.73 -16.89 1.76
N ASN A 90 10.53 -15.77 1.06
CA ASN A 90 9.67 -15.66 -0.12
C ASN A 90 10.41 -14.95 -1.28
N PRO A 91 11.05 -15.68 -2.19
CA PRO A 91 11.76 -15.07 -3.33
C PRO A 91 10.87 -14.28 -4.30
N ALA A 92 9.55 -14.50 -4.27
CA ALA A 92 8.59 -13.75 -5.10
C ALA A 92 8.15 -12.42 -4.47
N LEU A 93 8.50 -12.17 -3.18
CA LEU A 93 8.16 -10.94 -2.49
C LEU A 93 8.81 -9.73 -3.19
N LYS A 94 8.00 -8.76 -3.57
CA LYS A 94 8.49 -7.47 -4.08
C LYS A 94 8.83 -6.54 -2.90
N VAL A 95 9.94 -5.82 -2.98
CA VAL A 95 10.31 -4.76 -2.04
C VAL A 95 10.44 -3.46 -2.80
N ILE A 96 9.58 -2.51 -2.50
CA ILE A 96 9.42 -1.24 -3.20
C ILE A 96 9.79 -0.13 -2.21
N LEU A 97 10.57 0.86 -2.65
CA LEU A 97 10.89 2.03 -1.82
C LEU A 97 9.78 3.07 -1.99
N SER A 98 9.04 3.32 -0.92
CA SER A 98 8.03 4.37 -0.88
C SER A 98 8.65 5.68 -0.37
N MET A 99 8.29 6.78 -1.00
CA MET A 99 8.89 8.10 -0.81
C MET A 99 7.82 9.13 -0.53
N GLY A 100 7.91 9.80 0.63
CA GLY A 100 6.94 10.79 1.09
C GLY A 100 6.24 10.37 2.37
N GLY A 101 4.92 10.46 2.35
CA GLY A 101 4.04 10.22 3.50
C GLY A 101 3.68 11.51 4.23
N ALA A 102 2.68 11.44 5.09
CA ALA A 102 2.19 12.58 5.86
C ALA A 102 3.30 13.30 6.63
N GLY A 103 3.39 14.61 6.48
CA GLY A 103 4.42 15.44 7.12
C GLY A 103 5.77 15.46 6.39
N ALA A 104 5.90 14.82 5.23
CA ALA A 104 7.12 14.77 4.43
C ALA A 104 7.03 15.64 3.15
N GLU A 105 6.41 16.81 3.24
CA GLU A 105 6.15 17.71 2.09
C GLU A 105 7.39 18.47 1.62
N SER A 106 8.44 18.54 2.47
CA SER A 106 9.63 19.36 2.19
C SER A 106 10.43 18.85 1.00
N GLY A 107 10.71 19.76 0.07
CA GLY A 107 11.60 19.51 -1.08
C GLY A 107 10.93 18.94 -2.31
N TRP A 108 9.66 18.52 -2.25
CA TRP A 108 8.95 17.95 -3.39
C TRP A 108 8.71 18.99 -4.49
N ALA A 109 8.17 20.17 -4.15
CA ALA A 109 7.89 21.23 -5.11
C ALA A 109 9.16 21.73 -5.79
N GLU A 110 10.24 21.93 -5.03
CA GLU A 110 11.55 22.35 -5.56
C GLU A 110 12.16 21.28 -6.47
N MET A 111 12.10 20.03 -6.08
CA MET A 111 12.65 18.91 -6.85
C MET A 111 11.88 18.74 -8.15
N THR A 112 10.55 18.69 -8.09
CA THR A 112 9.71 18.42 -9.26
C THR A 112 9.65 19.61 -10.21
N GLY A 113 9.74 20.84 -9.70
CA GLY A 113 9.63 22.08 -10.47
C GLY A 113 10.84 22.41 -11.35
N ARG A 114 11.98 21.72 -11.18
CA ARG A 114 13.21 21.97 -11.96
C ARG A 114 13.64 20.71 -12.70
N ASP A 115 13.69 20.78 -14.03
CA ASP A 115 14.05 19.64 -14.89
C ASP A 115 15.39 18.98 -14.47
N SER A 116 16.40 19.80 -14.16
CA SER A 116 17.72 19.28 -13.76
C SER A 116 17.66 18.50 -12.44
N LEU A 117 16.89 18.96 -11.44
CA LEU A 117 16.75 18.28 -10.17
C LEU A 117 15.90 17.00 -10.31
N ARG A 118 14.80 17.10 -11.05
CA ARG A 118 13.89 15.97 -11.31
C ARG A 118 14.60 14.82 -12.04
N LEU A 119 15.37 15.15 -13.09
CA LEU A 119 16.17 14.17 -13.83
C LEU A 119 17.29 13.57 -12.96
N ALA A 120 17.96 14.36 -12.13
CA ALA A 120 18.97 13.87 -11.20
C ALA A 120 18.34 12.94 -10.15
N PHE A 121 17.19 13.32 -9.60
CA PHE A 121 16.41 12.50 -8.68
C PHE A 121 15.97 11.17 -9.31
N ALA A 122 15.48 11.17 -10.55
CA ALA A 122 15.11 9.96 -11.28
C ALA A 122 16.33 9.04 -11.51
N ALA A 123 17.48 9.60 -11.85
CA ALA A 123 18.72 8.85 -11.97
C ALA A 123 19.16 8.24 -10.62
N ASP A 124 18.96 8.97 -9.52
CA ASP A 124 19.28 8.47 -8.18
C ASP A 124 18.30 7.38 -7.72
N CYS A 125 17.02 7.46 -8.08
CA CYS A 125 16.04 6.37 -7.91
C CYS A 125 16.57 5.09 -8.56
N LYS A 126 17.04 5.19 -9.81
CA LYS A 126 17.63 4.02 -10.50
C LYS A 126 18.84 3.47 -9.76
N ARG A 127 19.78 4.34 -9.39
CA ARG A 127 20.99 3.95 -8.63
C ARG A 127 20.62 3.20 -7.34
N ILE A 128 19.60 3.67 -6.61
CA ILE A 128 19.15 3.05 -5.37
C ILE A 128 18.45 1.73 -5.63
N VAL A 129 17.58 1.66 -6.62
CA VAL A 129 16.90 0.42 -7.02
C VAL A 129 17.92 -0.65 -7.41
N ASP A 130 18.93 -0.29 -8.21
CA ASP A 130 20.00 -1.21 -8.60
C ASP A 130 20.87 -1.62 -7.39
N LYS A 131 21.25 -0.67 -6.54
CA LYS A 131 22.14 -0.90 -5.37
C LYS A 131 21.55 -1.87 -4.36
N TYR A 132 20.26 -1.75 -4.09
CA TYR A 132 19.55 -2.56 -3.08
C TYR A 132 18.72 -3.69 -3.68
N GLU A 133 18.79 -3.90 -5.01
CA GLU A 133 18.02 -4.91 -5.75
C GLU A 133 16.53 -4.79 -5.45
N LEU A 134 16.02 -3.54 -5.42
CA LEU A 134 14.61 -3.26 -5.20
C LEU A 134 13.77 -3.63 -6.44
N ASP A 135 12.49 -3.89 -6.22
CA ASP A 135 11.55 -4.21 -7.29
C ASP A 135 10.88 -2.97 -7.88
N GLY A 136 11.06 -1.80 -7.25
CA GLY A 136 10.52 -0.54 -7.75
C GLY A 136 10.54 0.59 -6.74
N VAL A 137 9.78 1.63 -7.08
CA VAL A 137 9.55 2.81 -6.26
C VAL A 137 8.06 3.13 -6.21
N ASP A 138 7.66 3.76 -5.11
CA ASP A 138 6.32 4.26 -4.86
C ASP A 138 6.40 5.72 -4.41
N PHE A 139 5.46 6.54 -4.83
CA PHE A 139 5.44 7.97 -4.53
C PHE A 139 4.22 8.31 -3.66
N ASP A 140 4.47 8.97 -2.55
CA ASP A 140 3.45 9.33 -1.56
C ASP A 140 3.59 10.81 -1.16
N TRP A 141 3.55 11.71 -2.17
CA TRP A 141 3.54 13.15 -1.91
C TRP A 141 2.14 13.62 -1.53
N GLU A 142 1.97 14.06 -0.29
CA GLU A 142 0.70 14.48 0.30
C GLU A 142 0.68 15.99 0.59
N PHE A 143 0.26 16.85 -0.32
CA PHE A 143 -0.11 16.63 -1.73
C PHE A 143 0.42 17.79 -2.57
N PRO A 144 0.55 17.67 -3.91
CA PRO A 144 0.78 18.82 -4.79
C PRO A 144 -0.29 19.89 -4.57
N ALA A 145 0.12 21.13 -4.29
CA ALA A 145 -0.78 22.18 -3.83
C ALA A 145 -1.54 22.90 -4.97
N ASN A 146 -1.06 22.79 -6.20
CA ASN A 146 -1.59 23.52 -7.36
C ASN A 146 -1.39 22.73 -8.65
N GLU A 147 -2.00 23.20 -9.75
CA GLU A 147 -1.95 22.55 -11.06
C GLU A 147 -0.53 22.41 -11.62
N GLU A 148 0.35 23.36 -11.35
CA GLU A 148 1.75 23.29 -11.80
C GLU A 148 2.49 22.15 -11.08
N GLU A 149 2.35 22.05 -9.78
CA GLU A 149 2.94 20.96 -9.00
C GLU A 149 2.36 19.59 -9.40
N GLN A 150 1.06 19.51 -9.66
CA GLN A 150 0.42 18.29 -10.16
C GLN A 150 1.00 17.87 -11.52
N ALA A 151 1.18 18.81 -12.44
CA ALA A 151 1.80 18.55 -13.73
C ALA A 151 3.28 18.13 -13.59
N ASN A 152 4.01 18.77 -12.68
CA ASN A 152 5.41 18.42 -12.38
C ASN A 152 5.52 17.03 -11.75
N TYR A 153 4.55 16.64 -10.93
CA TYR A 153 4.51 15.29 -10.34
C TYR A 153 4.35 14.20 -11.42
N ILE A 154 3.49 14.45 -12.42
CA ILE A 154 3.37 13.53 -13.57
C ILE A 154 4.68 13.47 -14.39
N ARG A 155 5.38 14.61 -14.57
CA ARG A 155 6.69 14.62 -15.21
C ARG A 155 7.71 13.79 -14.44
N LEU A 156 7.67 13.81 -13.10
CA LEU A 156 8.49 12.94 -12.26
C LEU A 156 8.20 11.46 -12.54
N PHE A 157 6.92 11.06 -12.61
CA PHE A 157 6.58 9.67 -12.96
C PHE A 157 7.16 9.27 -14.31
N SER A 158 7.08 10.15 -15.30
CA SER A 158 7.66 9.92 -16.63
C SER A 158 9.18 9.74 -16.57
N ASP A 159 9.88 10.64 -15.89
CA ASP A 159 11.35 10.61 -15.79
C ASP A 159 11.83 9.36 -15.04
N VAL A 160 11.17 9.00 -13.93
CA VAL A 160 11.50 7.80 -13.17
C VAL A 160 11.17 6.54 -13.95
N ARG A 161 10.04 6.49 -14.65
CA ARG A 161 9.71 5.37 -15.54
C ARG A 161 10.75 5.18 -16.63
N ASN A 162 11.21 6.27 -17.24
CA ASN A 162 12.26 6.22 -18.26
C ASN A 162 13.59 5.73 -17.68
N ALA A 163 13.94 6.13 -16.46
CA ALA A 163 15.16 5.72 -15.79
C ALA A 163 15.12 4.23 -15.37
N LEU A 164 14.00 3.75 -14.83
CA LEU A 164 13.86 2.39 -14.29
C LEU A 164 13.52 1.34 -15.36
N GLY A 165 12.88 1.75 -16.47
CA GLY A 165 12.33 0.82 -17.45
C GLY A 165 10.99 0.22 -17.01
N ARG A 166 10.49 -0.77 -17.76
CA ARG A 166 9.17 -1.41 -17.52
C ARG A 166 9.24 -2.65 -16.61
N ASP A 167 10.43 -3.14 -16.32
CA ASP A 167 10.62 -4.29 -15.44
C ASP A 167 10.54 -3.97 -13.95
N LYS A 168 10.53 -2.67 -13.61
CA LYS A 168 10.44 -2.18 -12.24
C LYS A 168 9.09 -1.51 -12.00
N VAL A 169 8.54 -1.72 -10.81
CA VAL A 169 7.29 -1.08 -10.39
C VAL A 169 7.51 0.43 -10.20
N VAL A 170 6.59 1.21 -10.72
CA VAL A 170 6.41 2.63 -10.37
C VAL A 170 4.96 2.81 -9.98
N SER A 171 4.69 3.12 -8.72
CA SER A 171 3.34 3.36 -8.20
C SER A 171 3.26 4.70 -7.48
N ALA A 172 2.06 5.12 -7.16
CA ALA A 172 1.85 6.30 -6.33
C ALA A 172 0.65 6.10 -5.40
N ALA A 173 0.70 6.72 -4.22
CA ALA A 173 -0.44 6.85 -3.34
C ALA A 173 -1.32 8.04 -3.75
N ALA A 174 -2.62 7.94 -3.52
CA ALA A 174 -3.58 8.99 -3.79
C ALA A 174 -4.63 9.07 -2.69
N GLY A 175 -4.96 10.30 -2.27
CA GLY A 175 -6.02 10.55 -1.31
C GLY A 175 -7.38 10.09 -1.82
N PHE A 176 -8.27 9.75 -0.91
CA PHE A 176 -9.58 9.14 -1.20
C PHE A 176 -10.50 9.93 -2.15
N PHE A 177 -10.26 11.21 -2.37
CA PHE A 177 -10.97 11.99 -3.40
C PHE A 177 -10.29 11.91 -4.78
N GLY A 178 -9.14 11.23 -4.90
CA GLY A 178 -8.36 11.21 -6.13
C GLY A 178 -7.82 12.59 -6.51
N ASN A 179 -7.42 13.37 -5.52
CA ASN A 179 -6.76 14.65 -5.70
C ASN A 179 -5.24 14.45 -5.80
N GLY A 180 -4.56 15.45 -6.34
CA GLY A 180 -3.10 15.50 -6.35
C GLY A 180 -2.47 15.35 -7.72
N PHE A 181 -3.14 14.73 -8.71
CA PHE A 181 -2.66 14.64 -10.09
C PHE A 181 -3.74 14.11 -11.06
N ASP A 182 -3.54 14.32 -12.36
CA ASP A 182 -4.39 13.72 -13.40
C ASP A 182 -4.11 12.22 -13.48
N MET A 183 -5.08 11.41 -13.05
CA MET A 183 -4.96 9.96 -12.98
C MET A 183 -4.76 9.32 -14.35
N ARG A 184 -5.49 9.78 -15.37
CA ARG A 184 -5.40 9.22 -16.72
C ARG A 184 -4.03 9.48 -17.35
N GLU A 185 -3.49 10.66 -17.14
CA GLU A 185 -2.16 11.00 -17.62
C GLU A 185 -1.08 10.25 -16.86
N ALA A 186 -1.22 10.13 -15.54
CA ALA A 186 -0.28 9.40 -14.67
C ALA A 186 -0.18 7.92 -15.02
N MET A 187 -1.30 7.26 -15.37
CA MET A 187 -1.33 5.83 -15.72
C MET A 187 -0.54 5.46 -16.98
N LYS A 188 -0.05 6.43 -17.74
CA LYS A 188 0.93 6.17 -18.82
C LYS A 188 2.28 5.71 -18.25
N TYR A 189 2.58 6.02 -17.01
CA TYR A 189 3.87 5.84 -16.36
C TYR A 189 3.79 4.94 -15.11
N LEU A 190 2.65 4.90 -14.44
CA LEU A 190 2.41 4.08 -13.25
C LEU A 190 1.96 2.66 -13.64
N ASP A 191 2.20 1.70 -12.75
CA ASP A 191 1.67 0.34 -12.85
C ASP A 191 0.32 0.23 -12.13
N TYR A 192 0.16 0.93 -11.00
CA TYR A 192 -1.08 1.04 -10.22
C TYR A 192 -1.03 2.24 -9.28
N VAL A 193 -2.19 2.55 -8.71
CA VAL A 193 -2.35 3.62 -7.70
C VAL A 193 -2.84 3.00 -6.39
N ASN A 194 -2.16 3.31 -5.30
CA ASN A 194 -2.53 2.91 -3.94
C ASN A 194 -3.52 3.94 -3.39
N LEU A 195 -4.77 3.52 -3.18
CA LEU A 195 -5.84 4.41 -2.72
C LEU A 195 -5.80 4.52 -1.19
N MET A 196 -5.66 5.71 -0.66
CA MET A 196 -5.75 5.96 0.78
C MET A 196 -7.22 6.06 1.23
N THR A 197 -7.94 4.93 1.18
CA THR A 197 -9.36 4.82 1.51
C THR A 197 -9.61 4.70 3.02
N TYR A 198 -8.99 5.60 3.75
CA TYR A 198 -9.08 5.75 5.20
C TYR A 198 -9.00 7.23 5.57
N ASP A 199 -9.14 7.56 6.86
CA ASP A 199 -9.19 8.93 7.37
C ASP A 199 -10.34 9.76 6.79
N MET A 200 -11.38 9.11 6.29
CA MET A 200 -12.57 9.74 5.74
C MET A 200 -13.51 10.30 6.82
N GLY A 201 -13.25 9.97 8.08
CA GLY A 201 -13.91 10.54 9.27
C GLY A 201 -12.89 10.74 10.38
N TRP A 202 -12.56 12.01 10.68
CA TRP A 202 -11.46 12.34 11.58
C TRP A 202 -11.77 12.18 13.06
N GLN A 203 -13.03 12.19 13.43
CA GLN A 203 -13.48 12.20 14.83
C GLN A 203 -14.76 11.39 15.00
N ALA A 204 -14.86 10.70 16.15
CA ALA A 204 -16.11 10.07 16.55
C ALA A 204 -17.26 11.10 16.55
N PRO A 205 -18.49 10.71 16.18
CA PRO A 205 -18.89 9.31 15.91
C PRO A 205 -18.65 8.82 14.48
N HIS A 206 -17.95 9.58 13.65
CA HIS A 206 -17.81 9.23 12.22
C HIS A 206 -16.81 8.10 12.00
N HIS A 207 -17.21 7.17 11.14
CA HIS A 207 -16.35 6.09 10.66
C HIS A 207 -15.28 6.63 9.71
N HIS A 208 -14.02 6.28 9.92
CA HIS A 208 -12.94 6.73 9.05
C HIS A 208 -12.65 5.77 7.88
N THR A 209 -13.26 4.58 7.87
CA THR A 209 -13.06 3.52 6.86
C THR A 209 -14.37 2.90 6.39
N ALA A 210 -15.49 3.66 6.44
CA ALA A 210 -16.78 3.16 6.03
C ALA A 210 -16.74 2.60 4.60
N LEU A 211 -17.17 1.34 4.41
CA LEU A 211 -17.32 0.76 3.08
C LEU A 211 -18.45 1.45 2.31
N ARG A 212 -19.57 1.67 2.98
CA ARG A 212 -20.79 2.26 2.40
C ARG A 212 -21.28 3.45 3.18
N ARG A 213 -22.10 4.28 2.51
CA ARG A 213 -22.72 5.45 3.11
C ARG A 213 -23.75 5.04 4.18
N SER A 214 -23.50 5.45 5.42
CA SER A 214 -24.42 5.41 6.55
C SER A 214 -24.51 6.80 7.19
N GLU A 215 -25.35 6.94 8.22
CA GLU A 215 -25.47 8.21 8.97
C GLU A 215 -24.16 8.59 9.67
N LEU A 216 -23.33 7.60 10.01
CA LEU A 216 -22.04 7.80 10.67
C LEU A 216 -20.85 7.79 9.70
N ALA A 217 -21.06 7.64 8.41
CA ALA A 217 -19.98 7.75 7.43
C ALA A 217 -19.38 9.17 7.47
N GLY A 218 -18.07 9.26 7.29
CA GLY A 218 -17.35 10.52 7.23
C GLY A 218 -17.62 11.31 5.94
N VAL A 219 -16.63 12.05 5.47
CA VAL A 219 -16.75 12.90 4.26
C VAL A 219 -16.83 12.07 2.97
N SER A 220 -16.36 10.82 3.00
CA SER A 220 -16.43 9.86 1.89
C SER A 220 -16.58 8.44 2.42
N THR A 221 -16.77 7.48 1.51
CA THR A 221 -16.73 6.05 1.77
C THR A 221 -15.80 5.35 0.77
N ILE A 222 -15.47 4.09 1.02
CA ILE A 222 -14.63 3.31 0.11
C ILE A 222 -15.30 3.19 -1.27
N GLU A 223 -16.60 2.87 -1.33
CA GLU A 223 -17.34 2.78 -2.61
C GLU A 223 -17.34 4.12 -3.35
N GLU A 224 -17.61 5.24 -2.67
CA GLU A 224 -17.60 6.57 -3.28
C GLU A 224 -16.19 6.98 -3.77
N SER A 225 -15.14 6.58 -3.04
CA SER A 225 -13.76 6.78 -3.47
C SER A 225 -13.47 6.03 -4.75
N ILE A 226 -13.81 4.74 -4.83
CA ILE A 226 -13.63 3.93 -6.03
C ILE A 226 -14.37 4.56 -7.22
N ASP A 227 -15.64 4.95 -7.04
CA ASP A 227 -16.42 5.60 -8.08
C ASP A 227 -15.76 6.90 -8.57
N SER A 228 -15.21 7.69 -7.64
CA SER A 228 -14.45 8.90 -7.99
C SER A 228 -13.25 8.58 -8.88
N PHE A 229 -12.46 7.55 -8.55
CA PHE A 229 -11.30 7.15 -9.35
C PHE A 229 -11.69 6.59 -10.72
N LEU A 230 -12.78 5.83 -10.81
CA LEU A 230 -13.32 5.35 -12.09
C LEU A 230 -13.73 6.51 -12.99
N THR A 231 -14.40 7.55 -12.46
CA THR A 231 -14.75 8.75 -13.24
C THR A 231 -13.54 9.54 -13.73
N LYS A 232 -12.41 9.46 -12.99
CA LYS A 232 -11.12 10.07 -13.36
C LYS A 232 -10.30 9.23 -14.33
N GLY A 233 -10.81 8.07 -14.73
CA GLY A 233 -10.28 7.26 -15.83
C GLY A 233 -9.35 6.13 -15.42
N LEU A 234 -9.37 5.70 -14.15
CA LEU A 234 -8.78 4.43 -13.73
C LEU A 234 -9.75 3.28 -14.01
N ASP A 235 -9.20 2.10 -14.23
CA ASP A 235 -9.93 0.83 -14.17
C ASP A 235 -9.69 0.15 -12.81
N TYR A 236 -10.51 -0.83 -12.44
CA TYR A 236 -10.32 -1.61 -11.20
C TYR A 236 -8.93 -2.26 -11.08
N LYS A 237 -8.37 -2.71 -12.19
CA LYS A 237 -7.04 -3.32 -12.25
C LYS A 237 -5.89 -2.34 -11.94
N ASP A 238 -6.16 -1.03 -12.03
CA ASP A 238 -5.18 0.03 -11.81
C ASP A 238 -5.16 0.49 -10.34
N MET A 239 -6.05 -0.06 -9.50
CA MET A 239 -6.27 0.38 -8.12
C MET A 239 -5.88 -0.69 -7.10
N VAL A 240 -5.16 -0.28 -6.06
CA VAL A 240 -4.92 -1.07 -4.84
C VAL A 240 -5.63 -0.37 -3.68
N LEU A 241 -6.60 -1.07 -3.09
CA LEU A 241 -7.42 -0.52 -2.02
C LEU A 241 -6.65 -0.44 -0.71
N GLY A 242 -6.58 0.74 -0.10
CA GLY A 242 -5.94 0.96 1.19
C GLY A 242 -6.84 0.58 2.36
N LEU A 243 -6.31 -0.24 3.27
CA LEU A 243 -6.98 -0.64 4.50
C LEU A 243 -6.20 -0.12 5.70
N ALA A 244 -6.90 0.52 6.64
CA ALA A 244 -6.28 1.03 7.87
C ALA A 244 -6.06 -0.09 8.89
N PHE A 245 -4.83 -0.22 9.40
CA PHE A 245 -4.50 -1.07 10.53
C PHE A 245 -4.37 -0.26 11.82
N TYR A 246 -5.26 0.73 11.99
CA TYR A 246 -5.35 1.60 13.16
C TYR A 246 -6.79 2.09 13.34
N GLY A 247 -7.09 2.57 14.55
CA GLY A 247 -8.35 3.23 14.86
C GLY A 247 -8.17 4.73 15.06
N ARG A 248 -9.24 5.47 14.86
CA ARG A 248 -9.37 6.89 15.20
C ARG A 248 -10.23 7.02 16.45
N GLY A 249 -9.72 7.70 17.46
CA GLY A 249 -10.41 7.92 18.70
C GLY A 249 -10.60 9.39 19.03
N ASN A 250 -11.50 9.64 19.97
CA ASN A 250 -11.91 10.97 20.41
C ASN A 250 -11.75 11.16 21.93
N ASP A 251 -11.33 10.13 22.65
CA ASP A 251 -11.08 10.19 24.08
C ASP A 251 -9.59 10.33 24.41
N LYS A 252 -9.27 10.44 25.69
CA LYS A 252 -7.89 10.61 26.16
C LYS A 252 -7.00 9.40 25.91
N ASP A 253 -7.59 8.20 25.78
CA ASP A 253 -6.86 6.95 25.66
C ASP A 253 -6.73 6.48 24.20
N PHE A 254 -7.55 7.05 23.31
CA PHE A 254 -7.58 6.76 21.87
C PHE A 254 -7.58 8.06 21.03
N LYS A 255 -6.77 9.01 21.41
CA LYS A 255 -6.60 10.25 20.63
C LYS A 255 -5.79 10.01 19.39
N GLY A 256 -6.28 10.53 18.26
CA GLY A 256 -5.58 10.46 17.00
C GLY A 256 -5.49 9.02 16.49
N TRP A 257 -4.30 8.51 16.24
CA TRP A 257 -4.06 7.15 15.77
C TRP A 257 -3.73 6.21 16.92
N THR A 258 -4.40 5.05 16.91
CA THR A 258 -4.08 3.95 17.81
C THR A 258 -3.93 2.69 16.99
N ASP A 259 -2.79 2.03 17.05
CA ASP A 259 -2.54 0.79 16.31
C ASP A 259 -3.64 -0.22 16.59
N TYR A 260 -4.15 -0.90 15.55
CA TYR A 260 -5.16 -1.95 15.71
C TYR A 260 -4.72 -3.04 16.68
N ARG A 261 -3.45 -3.41 16.68
CA ARG A 261 -2.86 -4.34 17.65
C ARG A 261 -3.07 -3.88 19.09
N ASP A 262 -2.93 -2.59 19.37
CA ASP A 262 -3.07 -2.06 20.73
C ASP A 262 -4.55 -1.99 21.13
N ILE A 263 -5.44 -1.76 20.18
CA ILE A 263 -6.89 -1.85 20.40
C ILE A 263 -7.29 -3.27 20.79
N VAL A 264 -6.90 -4.29 20.02
CA VAL A 264 -7.32 -5.69 20.25
C VAL A 264 -6.64 -6.32 21.46
N ASN A 265 -5.48 -5.84 21.89
CA ASN A 265 -4.79 -6.33 23.07
C ASN A 265 -5.33 -5.75 24.38
N ARG A 266 -6.15 -4.69 24.33
CA ARG A 266 -6.82 -4.13 25.51
C ARG A 266 -8.10 -4.89 25.82
N ASN A 267 -8.39 -5.06 27.10
CA ASN A 267 -9.68 -5.59 27.53
C ASN A 267 -10.71 -4.46 27.62
N LEU A 268 -11.13 -3.96 26.46
CA LEU A 268 -12.02 -2.80 26.33
C LEU A 268 -13.35 -2.97 27.07
N ALA A 269 -13.89 -4.21 27.12
CA ALA A 269 -15.11 -4.51 27.87
C ALA A 269 -14.91 -4.31 29.38
N ALA A 270 -13.74 -4.66 29.93
CA ALA A 270 -13.42 -4.41 31.34
C ALA A 270 -13.20 -2.92 31.63
N GLU A 271 -12.90 -2.13 30.62
CA GLU A 271 -12.79 -0.66 30.68
C GLU A 271 -14.14 0.05 30.46
N GLY A 272 -15.25 -0.70 30.32
CA GLY A 272 -16.59 -0.18 30.11
C GLY A 272 -16.90 0.26 28.68
N MET A 273 -16.10 -0.16 27.72
CA MET A 273 -16.34 0.10 26.31
C MET A 273 -17.20 -1.01 25.69
N GLU A 274 -18.03 -0.63 24.72
CA GLU A 274 -18.91 -1.54 23.99
C GLU A 274 -18.46 -1.60 22.53
N GLU A 275 -18.30 -2.84 22.01
CA GLU A 275 -18.10 -3.08 20.58
C GLU A 275 -19.44 -2.94 19.86
N ARG A 276 -19.46 -2.13 18.80
CA ARG A 276 -20.63 -1.93 17.94
C ARG A 276 -20.22 -2.08 16.49
N TRP A 277 -21.06 -2.76 15.76
CA TRP A 277 -20.93 -2.97 14.32
C TRP A 277 -22.00 -2.19 13.55
N ASP A 278 -21.58 -1.28 12.68
CA ASP A 278 -22.47 -0.63 11.71
C ASP A 278 -22.62 -1.53 10.48
N SER A 279 -23.76 -2.25 10.39
CA SER A 279 -24.03 -3.18 9.31
C SER A 279 -24.27 -2.51 7.94
N ILE A 280 -24.55 -1.22 7.91
CA ILE A 280 -24.71 -0.44 6.67
C ILE A 280 -23.33 -0.01 6.16
N ALA A 281 -22.54 0.61 7.02
CA ALA A 281 -21.19 1.03 6.69
C ALA A 281 -20.19 -0.14 6.59
N CYS A 282 -20.52 -1.30 7.11
CA CYS A 282 -19.67 -2.49 7.19
C CYS A 282 -18.36 -2.24 7.98
N VAL A 283 -18.45 -1.55 9.12
CA VAL A 283 -17.35 -1.23 10.04
C VAL A 283 -17.76 -1.42 11.50
#